data_64854ce0c4328488559e78906f802a62
#
_entry.id   64854ce0c4328488559e78906f802a62
#
_cell.length_a   1.000
_cell.length_b   1.000
_cell.length_c   1.000
_cell.angle_alpha   90.00
_cell.angle_beta   90.00
_cell.angle_gamma   90.00
#
_symmetry.space_group_name_H-M   'P 1'
#
loop_
_entity.id
_entity.type
_entity.pdbx_description
1 polymer ?
#
loop_
_entity_poly.entity_id
_entity_poly.type
_entity_poly.pdbx_seq_one_letter_code
_entity_poly.pdbx_strand_id
1 'polypeptide(L)'
;ENAAATAEGAVAEAVQNSPVTLRGSLCILTGYGRCGSAIHQCLKNWGCTIVVYDCDENACERAKEAGAKICEYKDLSKVLKKAAFLFNTAPSAVWTERVLEGVPQEVCILELASMPGGIDRESISMSCRAFRDVLRRVHQADCWERRF
;
A
#
# COMPACT_ATOMS: atom_id res chain seq x y z
N GLU A 1 8.98 -11.22 -12.19
CA GLU A 1 8.86 -10.01 -11.37
C GLU A 1 9.31 -10.27 -9.94
N ASN A 2 10.25 -9.47 -9.44
CA ASN A 2 10.83 -9.66 -8.11
C ASN A 2 10.00 -8.92 -7.06
N ALA A 3 9.15 -9.65 -6.33
CA ALA A 3 8.29 -9.09 -5.29
C ALA A 3 9.08 -8.45 -4.13
N ALA A 4 10.23 -9.00 -3.78
CA ALA A 4 11.08 -8.45 -2.72
C ALA A 4 11.62 -7.06 -3.11
N ALA A 5 12.12 -6.89 -4.33
CA ALA A 5 12.60 -5.60 -4.81
C ALA A 5 11.49 -4.56 -4.88
N THR A 6 10.30 -4.97 -5.32
CA THR A 6 9.12 -4.10 -5.35
C THR A 6 8.72 -3.66 -3.94
N ALA A 7 8.74 -4.57 -2.98
CA ALA A 7 8.43 -4.27 -1.58
C ALA A 7 9.44 -3.30 -0.96
N GLU A 8 10.72 -3.52 -1.18
CA GLU A 8 11.77 -2.61 -0.71
C GLU A 8 11.64 -1.22 -1.32
N GLY A 9 11.34 -1.15 -2.62
CA GLY A 9 11.08 0.11 -3.31
C GLY A 9 9.87 0.85 -2.76
N ALA A 10 8.79 0.14 -2.45
CA ALA A 10 7.60 0.71 -1.84
C ALA A 10 7.87 1.29 -0.45
N VAL A 11 8.60 0.56 0.38
CA VAL A 11 8.99 1.03 1.72
C VAL A 11 9.91 2.25 1.63
N ALA A 12 10.86 2.25 0.71
CA ALA A 12 11.74 3.40 0.47
C ALA A 12 10.94 4.64 0.06
N GLU A 13 9.99 4.50 -0.87
CA GLU A 13 9.10 5.59 -1.29
C GLU A 13 8.26 6.11 -0.12
N ALA A 14 7.75 5.21 0.73
CA ALA A 14 6.99 5.59 1.91
C ALA A 14 7.82 6.44 2.86
N VAL A 15 9.03 6.02 3.18
CA VAL A 15 9.94 6.74 4.07
C VAL A 15 10.30 8.12 3.52
N GLN A 16 10.56 8.21 2.22
CA GLN A 16 10.99 9.47 1.59
C GLN A 16 9.88 10.50 1.42
N ASN A 17 8.62 10.05 1.31
CA ASN A 17 7.51 10.93 0.93
C ASN A 17 6.50 11.19 2.04
N SER A 18 6.77 10.75 3.26
CA SER A 18 5.89 10.99 4.40
C SER A 18 6.57 11.86 5.47
N PRO A 19 5.86 12.82 6.06
CA PRO A 19 6.36 13.55 7.23
C PRO A 19 6.32 12.71 8.51
N VAL A 20 5.62 11.58 8.48
CA VAL A 20 5.46 10.68 9.63
C VAL A 20 6.43 9.53 9.50
N THR A 21 7.02 9.10 10.62
CA THR A 21 7.89 7.93 10.63
C THR A 21 7.09 6.65 10.33
N LEU A 22 7.68 5.78 9.54
CA LEU A 22 7.08 4.49 9.23
C LEU A 22 7.04 3.58 10.48
N ARG A 23 8.10 3.61 11.25
CA ARG A 23 8.24 2.77 12.45
C ARG A 23 7.09 2.97 13.42
N GLY A 24 6.43 1.87 13.78
CA GLY A 24 5.32 1.87 14.73
C GLY A 24 4.00 2.44 14.20
N SER A 25 3.93 2.82 12.93
CA SER A 25 2.72 3.40 12.34
C SER A 25 1.67 2.36 11.98
N LEU A 26 0.44 2.82 11.79
CA LEU A 26 -0.65 2.00 11.25
C LEU A 26 -0.59 2.05 9.71
N CYS A 27 -0.43 0.87 9.10
CA CYS A 27 -0.38 0.71 7.66
C CYS A 27 -1.55 -0.14 7.18
N ILE A 28 -2.20 0.30 6.11
CA ILE A 28 -3.17 -0.53 5.39
C ILE A 28 -2.49 -1.15 4.18
N LEU A 29 -2.74 -2.42 3.98
CA LEU A 29 -2.25 -3.17 2.83
C LEU A 29 -3.46 -3.83 2.15
N THR A 30 -3.72 -3.45 0.91
CA THR A 30 -4.77 -4.06 0.10
C THR A 30 -4.16 -4.95 -0.97
N GLY A 31 -4.65 -6.19 -1.03
CA GLY A 31 -4.05 -7.28 -1.79
C GLY A 31 -2.97 -8.03 -1.00
N TYR A 32 -3.08 -9.35 -0.95
CA TYR A 32 -2.13 -10.20 -0.22
C TYR A 32 -1.65 -11.36 -1.07
N GLY A 33 -1.19 -11.04 -2.27
CA GLY A 33 -0.46 -11.94 -3.14
C GLY A 33 1.04 -11.91 -2.84
N ARG A 34 1.87 -12.17 -3.85
CA ARG A 34 3.33 -12.14 -3.71
C ARG A 34 3.84 -10.77 -3.24
N CYS A 35 3.37 -9.72 -3.88
CA CYS A 35 3.80 -8.36 -3.59
C CYS A 35 3.33 -7.92 -2.20
N GLY A 36 2.05 -8.14 -1.90
CA GLY A 36 1.47 -7.78 -0.60
C GLY A 36 2.14 -8.51 0.56
N SER A 37 2.38 -9.81 0.44
CA SER A 37 3.06 -10.57 1.49
C SER A 37 4.51 -10.12 1.68
N ALA A 38 5.22 -9.76 0.61
CA ALA A 38 6.58 -9.22 0.69
C ALA A 38 6.61 -7.87 1.41
N ILE A 39 5.66 -6.98 1.12
CA ILE A 39 5.51 -5.69 1.81
C ILE A 39 5.23 -5.92 3.29
N HIS A 40 4.34 -6.84 3.62
CA HIS A 40 4.04 -7.18 5.02
C HIS A 40 5.30 -7.59 5.78
N GLN A 41 6.14 -8.44 5.20
CA GLN A 41 7.39 -8.86 5.84
C GLN A 41 8.33 -7.67 6.10
N CYS A 42 8.45 -6.76 5.14
CA CYS A 42 9.24 -5.54 5.34
C CYS A 42 8.67 -4.68 6.48
N LEU A 43 7.38 -4.39 6.45
CA LEU A 43 6.72 -3.52 7.44
C LEU A 43 6.73 -4.11 8.85
N LYS A 44 6.62 -5.43 8.95
CA LYS A 44 6.66 -6.16 10.22
C LYS A 44 7.97 -5.90 10.98
N ASN A 45 9.08 -5.86 10.27
CA ASN A 45 10.39 -5.61 10.86
C ASN A 45 10.54 -4.17 11.39
N TRP A 46 9.70 -3.26 10.93
CA TRP A 46 9.64 -1.88 11.41
C TRP A 46 8.67 -1.68 12.59
N GLY A 47 8.06 -2.75 13.07
CA GLY A 47 7.10 -2.69 14.18
C GLY A 47 5.79 -2.02 13.83
N CYS A 48 5.42 -1.97 12.56
CA CYS A 48 4.16 -1.40 12.11
C CYS A 48 2.97 -2.26 12.54
N THR A 49 1.83 -1.62 12.81
CA THR A 49 0.55 -2.31 12.88
C THR A 49 0.00 -2.42 11.47
N ILE A 50 -0.24 -3.63 11.00
CA ILE A 50 -0.62 -3.89 9.62
C ILE A 50 -2.05 -4.41 9.57
N VAL A 51 -2.89 -3.69 8.81
CA VAL A 51 -4.28 -4.08 8.53
C VAL A 51 -4.37 -4.46 7.06
N VAL A 52 -4.82 -5.68 6.79
CA VAL A 52 -4.91 -6.24 5.44
C VAL A 52 -6.36 -6.37 5.03
N TYR A 53 -6.63 -6.01 3.79
CA TYR A 53 -7.85 -6.35 3.08
C TYR A 53 -7.51 -7.11 1.80
N ASP A 54 -8.20 -8.20 1.58
CA ASP A 54 -8.22 -8.94 0.31
C ASP A 54 -9.61 -9.55 0.12
N CYS A 55 -10.06 -9.66 -1.13
CA CYS A 55 -11.34 -10.31 -1.44
C CYS A 55 -11.26 -11.84 -1.37
N ASP A 56 -10.06 -12.41 -1.38
CA ASP A 56 -9.82 -13.84 -1.24
C ASP A 56 -9.67 -14.23 0.24
N GLU A 57 -10.55 -15.07 0.72
CA GLU A 57 -10.50 -15.55 2.12
C GLU A 57 -9.22 -16.29 2.45
N ASN A 58 -8.65 -17.06 1.51
CA ASN A 58 -7.39 -17.76 1.73
C ASN A 58 -6.22 -16.78 1.89
N ALA A 59 -6.24 -15.67 1.13
CA ALA A 59 -5.26 -14.60 1.29
C ALA A 59 -5.37 -13.94 2.68
N CYS A 60 -6.58 -13.68 3.13
CA CYS A 60 -6.84 -13.16 4.48
C CYS A 60 -6.32 -14.09 5.57
N GLU A 61 -6.54 -15.39 5.43
CA GLU A 61 -6.03 -16.37 6.41
C GLU A 61 -4.50 -16.37 6.45
N ARG A 62 -3.84 -16.34 5.30
CA ARG A 62 -2.37 -16.24 5.27
C ARG A 62 -1.86 -14.97 5.94
N ALA A 63 -2.52 -13.84 5.69
CA ALA A 63 -2.17 -12.57 6.30
C ALA A 63 -2.33 -12.61 7.83
N LYS A 64 -3.43 -13.19 8.30
CA LYS A 64 -3.71 -13.35 9.73
C LYS A 64 -2.67 -14.25 10.42
N GLU A 65 -2.32 -15.37 9.80
CA GLU A 65 -1.27 -16.26 10.30
C GLU A 65 0.09 -15.57 10.38
N ALA A 66 0.36 -14.65 9.46
CA ALA A 66 1.59 -13.84 9.45
C ALA A 66 1.56 -12.67 10.44
N GLY A 67 0.47 -12.47 11.18
CA GLY A 67 0.36 -11.47 12.24
C GLY A 67 -0.39 -10.18 11.86
N ALA A 68 -0.98 -10.11 10.68
CA ALA A 68 -1.80 -8.96 10.29
C ALA A 68 -3.19 -8.99 10.94
N LYS A 69 -3.77 -7.81 11.09
CA LYS A 69 -5.20 -7.66 11.39
C LYS A 69 -5.96 -7.65 10.06
N ILE A 70 -7.11 -8.33 10.03
CA ILE A 70 -7.93 -8.39 8.82
C ILE A 70 -9.07 -7.39 8.92
N CYS A 71 -9.29 -6.64 7.84
CA CYS A 71 -10.34 -5.64 7.73
C CYS A 71 -11.38 -6.08 6.69
N GLU A 72 -12.64 -5.84 6.96
CA GLU A 72 -13.70 -6.00 5.97
C GLU A 72 -13.79 -4.76 5.08
N TYR A 73 -14.29 -4.94 3.85
CA TYR A 73 -14.42 -3.84 2.89
C TYR A 73 -15.17 -2.63 3.44
N LYS A 74 -16.26 -2.86 4.17
CA LYS A 74 -17.09 -1.80 4.78
C LYS A 74 -16.34 -0.93 5.80
N ASP A 75 -15.26 -1.43 6.38
CA ASP A 75 -14.49 -0.76 7.42
C ASP A 75 -13.23 -0.05 6.90
N LEU A 76 -12.91 -0.20 5.61
CA LEU A 76 -11.71 0.38 5.01
C LEU A 76 -11.62 1.89 5.19
N SER A 77 -12.71 2.62 4.99
CA SER A 77 -12.71 4.08 5.15
C SER A 77 -12.44 4.52 6.59
N LYS A 78 -12.94 3.77 7.58
CA LYS A 78 -12.65 4.03 9.00
C LYS A 78 -11.19 3.81 9.34
N VAL A 79 -10.63 2.71 8.86
CA VAL A 79 -9.22 2.37 9.10
C VAL A 79 -8.30 3.38 8.42
N LEU A 80 -8.65 3.82 7.20
CA LEU A 80 -7.89 4.81 6.45
C LEU A 80 -7.75 6.13 7.21
N LYS A 81 -8.77 6.56 7.91
CA LYS A 81 -8.74 7.79 8.72
C LYS A 81 -7.71 7.74 9.86
N LYS A 82 -7.34 6.56 10.30
CA LYS A 82 -6.36 6.32 11.37
C LYS A 82 -4.99 5.92 10.85
N ALA A 83 -4.88 5.57 9.58
CA ALA A 83 -3.65 5.07 8.99
C ALA A 83 -2.71 6.21 8.59
N ALA A 84 -1.40 5.94 8.67
CA ALA A 84 -0.37 6.83 8.15
C ALA A 84 0.03 6.44 6.71
N PHE A 85 -0.10 5.16 6.35
CA PHE A 85 0.31 4.63 5.05
C PHE A 85 -0.74 3.69 4.49
N LEU A 86 -0.92 3.76 3.17
CA LEU A 86 -1.72 2.84 2.39
C LEU A 86 -0.86 2.26 1.26
N PHE A 87 -0.70 0.95 1.26
CA PHE A 87 -0.03 0.21 0.17
C PHE A 87 -1.09 -0.59 -0.59
N ASN A 88 -1.32 -0.25 -1.85
CA ASN A 88 -2.25 -1.00 -2.68
C ASN A 88 -1.54 -1.89 -3.69
N THR A 89 -1.78 -3.19 -3.59
CA THR A 89 -1.31 -4.19 -4.56
C THR A 89 -2.45 -4.85 -5.33
N ALA A 90 -3.70 -4.57 -4.96
CA ALA A 90 -4.87 -5.13 -5.61
C ALA A 90 -5.14 -4.47 -6.96
N PRO A 91 -5.27 -5.23 -8.06
CA PRO A 91 -5.51 -4.66 -9.39
C PRO A 91 -6.96 -4.22 -9.62
N SER A 92 -7.90 -4.71 -8.80
CA SER A 92 -9.31 -4.33 -8.87
C SER A 92 -9.59 -3.03 -8.13
N ALA A 93 -10.68 -2.34 -8.49
CA ALA A 93 -11.05 -1.05 -7.93
C ALA A 93 -11.52 -1.17 -6.47
N VAL A 94 -10.60 -1.21 -5.53
CA VAL A 94 -10.85 -1.25 -4.09
C VAL A 94 -11.07 0.17 -3.53
N TRP A 95 -10.17 1.07 -3.88
CA TRP A 95 -10.15 2.45 -3.37
C TRP A 95 -10.89 3.39 -4.31
N THR A 96 -12.22 3.30 -4.25
CA THR A 96 -13.12 4.16 -5.03
C THR A 96 -13.25 5.53 -4.38
N GLU A 97 -13.82 6.48 -5.12
CA GLU A 97 -14.14 7.83 -4.60
C GLU A 97 -14.86 7.77 -3.25
N ARG A 98 -15.85 6.88 -3.15
CA ARG A 98 -16.65 6.72 -1.92
C ARG A 98 -15.80 6.24 -0.74
N VAL A 99 -14.94 5.28 -0.96
CA VAL A 99 -14.06 4.73 0.10
C VAL A 99 -13.00 5.74 0.52
N LEU A 100 -12.54 6.56 -0.42
CA LEU A 100 -11.54 7.62 -0.18
C LEU A 100 -12.13 8.90 0.38
N GLU A 101 -13.45 9.00 0.49
CA GLU A 101 -14.10 10.19 1.03
C GLU A 101 -13.60 10.49 2.45
N GLY A 102 -13.14 11.71 2.65
CA GLY A 102 -12.61 12.13 3.94
C GLY A 102 -11.22 11.57 4.29
N VAL A 103 -10.46 11.06 3.30
CA VAL A 103 -9.09 10.63 3.54
C VAL A 103 -8.23 11.78 4.07
N PRO A 104 -7.47 11.58 5.16
CA PRO A 104 -6.58 12.61 5.66
C PRO A 104 -5.49 12.97 4.65
N GLN A 105 -5.16 14.25 4.54
CA GLN A 105 -4.14 14.73 3.59
C GLN A 105 -2.75 14.17 3.87
N GLU A 106 -2.48 13.80 5.11
CA GLU A 106 -1.18 13.31 5.56
C GLU A 106 -0.92 11.83 5.24
N VAL A 107 -1.96 11.07 4.87
CA VAL A 107 -1.79 9.65 4.51
C VAL A 107 -0.92 9.54 3.26
N CYS A 108 0.13 8.77 3.38
CA CYS A 108 0.99 8.43 2.25
C CYS A 108 0.42 7.23 1.51
N ILE A 109 0.05 7.41 0.26
CA ILE A 109 -0.58 6.38 -0.56
C ILE A 109 0.40 5.90 -1.63
N LEU A 110 0.63 4.59 -1.66
CA LEU A 110 1.56 3.94 -2.59
C LEU A 110 0.78 2.94 -3.45
N GLU A 111 0.70 3.25 -4.73
CA GLU A 111 0.08 2.37 -5.73
C GLU A 111 1.12 1.44 -6.35
N LEU A 112 0.94 0.14 -6.13
CA LEU A 112 1.82 -0.89 -6.65
C LEU A 112 1.14 -1.80 -7.69
N ALA A 113 -0.18 -1.68 -7.83
CA ALA A 113 -0.91 -2.45 -8.83
C ALA A 113 -0.65 -1.92 -10.24
N SER A 114 -0.68 -2.82 -11.22
CA SER A 114 -0.59 -2.47 -12.63
C SER A 114 -1.77 -1.57 -13.04
N MET A 115 -1.56 -0.72 -14.03
CA MET A 115 -2.64 0.12 -14.56
C MET A 115 -3.85 -0.72 -15.00
N PRO A 116 -5.07 -0.27 -14.74
CA PRO A 116 -5.46 1.02 -14.15
C PRO A 116 -5.27 1.11 -12.62
N GLY A 117 -4.92 0.01 -11.96
CA GLY A 117 -4.74 -0.05 -10.51
C GLY A 117 -6.04 -0.16 -9.72
N GLY A 118 -5.91 -0.18 -8.40
CA GLY A 118 -7.03 -0.31 -7.48
C GLY A 118 -7.49 0.99 -6.82
N ILE A 119 -6.89 2.11 -7.20
CA ILE A 119 -7.12 3.43 -6.59
C ILE A 119 -7.68 4.40 -7.63
N ASP A 120 -8.77 5.08 -7.25
CA ASP A 120 -9.32 6.17 -8.06
C ASP A 120 -8.38 7.39 -8.00
N ARG A 121 -7.63 7.60 -9.06
CA ARG A 121 -6.59 8.64 -9.14
C ARG A 121 -7.16 10.05 -9.16
N GLU A 122 -8.35 10.26 -9.70
CA GLU A 122 -8.98 11.58 -9.75
C GLU A 122 -9.37 12.04 -8.35
N SER A 123 -9.93 11.16 -7.54
CA SER A 123 -10.29 11.45 -6.14
C SER A 123 -9.07 11.77 -5.28
N ILE A 124 -7.93 11.14 -5.55
CA ILE A 124 -6.71 11.35 -4.77
C ILE A 124 -6.01 12.65 -5.13
N SER A 125 -5.96 13.01 -6.41
CA SER A 125 -5.28 14.24 -6.86
C SER A 125 -5.81 15.50 -6.19
N MET A 126 -7.07 15.48 -5.76
CA MET A 126 -7.71 16.61 -5.10
C MET A 126 -7.52 16.66 -3.57
N SER A 127 -7.22 15.52 -2.93
CA SER A 127 -7.25 15.41 -1.47
C SER A 127 -5.99 14.87 -0.80
N CYS A 128 -5.04 14.34 -1.56
CA CYS A 128 -3.86 13.70 -0.98
C CYS A 128 -2.55 14.29 -1.50
N ARG A 129 -1.70 14.77 -0.57
CA ARG A 129 -0.39 15.36 -0.91
C ARG A 129 0.69 14.33 -1.23
N ALA A 130 0.52 13.10 -0.79
CA ALA A 130 1.57 12.09 -0.88
C ALA A 130 1.09 10.82 -1.60
N PHE A 131 0.62 10.97 -2.84
CA PHE A 131 0.36 9.83 -3.72
C PHE A 131 1.60 9.50 -4.55
N ARG A 132 1.98 8.23 -4.57
CA ARG A 132 3.12 7.75 -5.37
C ARG A 132 2.75 6.48 -6.13
N ASP A 133 3.00 6.51 -7.42
CA ASP A 133 2.91 5.33 -8.27
C ASP A 133 4.28 4.65 -8.30
N VAL A 134 4.42 3.59 -7.51
CA VAL A 134 5.70 2.91 -7.30
C VAL A 134 6.15 2.17 -8.56
N LEU A 135 5.23 1.58 -9.33
CA LEU A 135 5.58 0.83 -10.54
C LEU A 135 6.21 1.71 -11.62
N ARG A 136 5.73 2.93 -11.77
CA ARG A 136 6.32 3.88 -12.71
C ARG A 136 7.79 4.17 -12.41
N ARG A 137 8.15 4.21 -11.12
CA ARG A 137 9.51 4.54 -10.70
C ARG A 137 10.44 3.34 -10.71
N VAL A 138 9.93 2.16 -10.40
CA VAL A 138 10.71 0.92 -10.50
C VAL A 138 11.10 0.66 -11.95
N HIS A 139 10.19 0.87 -12.91
CA HIS A 139 10.54 0.79 -14.34
C HIS A 139 11.53 1.86 -14.80
N GLN A 140 11.58 3.01 -14.13
CA GLN A 140 12.64 4.01 -14.37
C GLN A 140 13.96 3.63 -13.72
N ALA A 141 13.93 2.87 -12.62
CA ALA A 141 15.13 2.36 -11.97
C ALA A 141 15.76 1.17 -12.73
N ASP A 142 14.97 0.39 -13.48
CA ASP A 142 15.49 -0.62 -14.42
C ASP A 142 16.40 0.02 -15.51
N CYS A 143 16.25 1.31 -15.74
CA CYS A 143 17.16 2.09 -16.57
C CYS A 143 18.55 2.29 -15.90
N TRP A 144 18.62 2.10 -14.58
CA TRP A 144 19.85 2.21 -13.80
C TRP A 144 20.72 0.95 -13.92
N GLU A 145 20.12 -0.22 -13.91
CA GLU A 145 20.84 -1.49 -14.06
C GLU A 145 21.51 -1.65 -15.42
N ARG A 146 21.01 -0.95 -16.46
CA ARG A 146 21.62 -0.97 -17.80
C ARG A 146 22.83 -0.05 -17.95
N ARG A 147 23.18 0.75 -16.93
CA ARG A 147 24.33 1.65 -16.96
C ARG A 147 25.60 1.08 -16.32
N PHE A 148 25.47 -0.06 -15.69
CA PHE A 148 26.57 -0.81 -15.08
C PHE A 148 26.59 -2.24 -15.60
#